data_c305ab9845be437b3379de7a6ec2f808
#
_entry.id   c305ab9845be437b3379de7a6ec2f808
#
_cell.length_a   1.000
_cell.length_b   1.000
_cell.length_c   1.000
_cell.angle_alpha   90.00
_cell.angle_beta   90.00
_cell.angle_gamma   90.00
#
_symmetry.space_group_name_H-M   'P 1'
#
loop_
_entity.id
_entity.type
_entity.pdbx_description
1 polymer ?
#
loop_
_entity_poly.entity_id
_entity_poly.type
_entity_poly.pdbx_seq_one_letter_code
_entity_poly.pdbx_strand_id
1 'polypeptide(L)'
;IFGATGGVMEAALRTAVETLTGETLEHVDFQAVRGTAGIKEAEYDVAGMKIRVAVASGLGNAQTLLDRVKSGEADYQFIEIMGCPGGCVNGGGQPYQPAKVRNNVDLRAKRAAILYTADKNMDLRKSHENSAVKKLYEEYFGVPNSHKAHEVLHTSYIKRGL
;
A
#
# COMPACT_ATOMS: atom_id res chain seq x y z
N ILE A 1 2.13 -0.47 9.06
CA ILE A 1 2.67 -1.15 7.86
C ILE A 1 2.94 -0.21 6.68
N PHE A 2 2.41 1.00 6.68
CA PHE A 2 2.52 1.96 5.56
C PHE A 2 3.96 2.34 5.17
N GLY A 3 4.92 2.19 6.07
CA GLY A 3 6.32 2.46 5.77
C GLY A 3 7.02 1.39 4.91
N ALA A 4 6.44 0.21 4.74
CA ALA A 4 6.94 -0.85 3.88
C ALA A 4 6.17 -0.88 2.56
N THR A 5 6.87 -1.18 1.45
CA THR A 5 6.23 -1.33 0.13
C THR A 5 5.19 -2.45 0.16
N GLY A 6 3.98 -2.18 -0.29
CA GLY A 6 2.82 -3.06 -0.21
C GLY A 6 1.98 -2.89 1.05
N GLY A 7 2.41 -2.06 2.00
CA GLY A 7 1.67 -1.87 3.25
C GLY A 7 0.40 -1.04 3.09
N VAL A 8 0.39 -0.07 2.20
CA VAL A 8 -0.82 0.68 1.83
C VAL A 8 -1.78 -0.21 1.06
N MET A 9 -1.25 -1.00 0.10
CA MET A 9 -2.03 -2.00 -0.64
C MET A 9 -2.70 -2.99 0.31
N GLU A 10 -1.96 -3.53 1.28
CA GLU A 10 -2.51 -4.46 2.27
C GLU A 10 -3.62 -3.81 3.10
N ALA A 11 -3.44 -2.58 3.56
CA ALA A 11 -4.47 -1.86 4.30
C ALA A 11 -5.72 -1.59 3.45
N ALA A 12 -5.54 -1.25 2.17
CA ALA A 12 -6.64 -1.08 1.23
C ALA A 12 -7.39 -2.39 0.98
N LEU A 13 -6.67 -3.50 0.81
CA LEU A 13 -7.28 -4.83 0.64
C LEU A 13 -8.09 -5.26 1.86
N ARG A 14 -7.60 -5.02 3.07
CA ARG A 14 -8.36 -5.29 4.31
C ARG A 14 -9.73 -4.60 4.29
N THR A 15 -9.77 -3.33 3.91
CA THR A 15 -11.00 -2.56 3.83
C THR A 15 -11.88 -2.97 2.65
N ALA A 16 -11.28 -3.12 1.46
CA ALA A 16 -12.01 -3.43 0.24
C ALA A 16 -12.71 -4.79 0.32
N VAL A 17 -12.01 -5.82 0.81
CA VAL A 17 -12.59 -7.17 0.93
C VAL A 17 -13.80 -7.16 1.86
N GLU A 18 -13.69 -6.57 3.05
CA GLU A 18 -14.82 -6.50 3.98
C GLU A 18 -15.99 -5.66 3.45
N THR A 19 -15.68 -4.57 2.77
CA THR A 19 -16.73 -3.73 2.17
C THR A 19 -17.49 -4.45 1.04
N LEU A 20 -16.77 -5.20 0.22
CA LEU A 20 -17.36 -5.89 -0.93
C LEU A 20 -18.06 -7.19 -0.56
N THR A 21 -17.55 -7.92 0.42
CA THR A 21 -18.15 -9.19 0.87
C THR A 21 -19.22 -9.00 1.93
N GLY A 22 -19.16 -7.91 2.71
CA GLY A 22 -19.97 -7.73 3.92
C GLY A 22 -19.57 -8.65 5.09
N GLU A 23 -18.46 -9.38 4.95
CA GLU A 23 -17.98 -10.33 5.94
C GLU A 23 -16.71 -9.83 6.61
N THR A 24 -16.58 -10.08 7.91
CA THR A 24 -15.38 -9.74 8.67
C THR A 24 -14.23 -10.69 8.33
N LEU A 25 -13.08 -10.15 7.96
CA LEU A 25 -11.87 -10.93 7.71
C LEU A 25 -11.30 -11.51 9.01
N GLU A 26 -11.18 -12.83 9.07
CA GLU A 26 -10.45 -13.52 10.13
C GLU A 26 -8.93 -13.38 9.98
N HIS A 27 -8.46 -13.38 8.74
CA HIS A 27 -7.04 -13.25 8.38
C HIS A 27 -6.82 -11.99 7.57
N VAL A 28 -6.14 -11.01 8.16
CA VAL A 28 -5.89 -9.70 7.56
C VAL A 28 -4.49 -9.55 6.95
N ASP A 29 -3.72 -10.64 6.85
CA ASP A 29 -2.35 -10.64 6.33
C ASP A 29 -2.32 -11.04 4.85
N PHE A 30 -2.13 -10.06 3.96
CA PHE A 30 -2.01 -10.27 2.52
C PHE A 30 -0.53 -10.46 2.13
N GLN A 31 -0.02 -11.68 2.33
CA GLN A 31 1.41 -11.99 2.20
C GLN A 31 1.99 -11.70 0.80
N ALA A 32 1.20 -11.88 -0.27
CA ALA A 32 1.68 -11.69 -1.63
C ALA A 32 2.12 -10.25 -1.95
N VAL A 33 1.59 -9.26 -1.23
CA VAL A 33 1.98 -7.86 -1.42
C VAL A 33 3.07 -7.39 -0.44
N ARG A 34 3.49 -8.25 0.50
CA ARG A 34 4.60 -7.99 1.42
C ARG A 34 5.97 -8.28 0.80
N GLY A 35 7.03 -7.88 1.47
CA GLY A 35 8.42 -8.15 1.07
C GLY A 35 9.09 -6.97 0.35
N THR A 36 10.34 -7.16 -0.03
CA THR A 36 11.22 -6.11 -0.56
C THR A 36 11.43 -6.17 -2.07
N ALA A 37 10.76 -7.07 -2.78
CA ALA A 37 10.81 -7.14 -4.24
C ALA A 37 10.36 -5.80 -4.86
N GLY A 38 11.02 -5.41 -5.95
CA GLY A 38 10.77 -4.15 -6.63
C GLY A 38 9.39 -4.07 -7.27
N ILE A 39 8.90 -5.18 -7.79
CA ILE A 39 7.54 -5.37 -8.29
C ILE A 39 6.94 -6.60 -7.60
N LYS A 40 5.69 -6.49 -7.19
CA LYS A 40 4.89 -7.59 -6.64
C LYS A 40 3.50 -7.51 -7.27
N GLU A 41 2.97 -8.65 -7.62
CA GLU A 41 1.65 -8.78 -8.25
C GLU A 41 0.88 -9.86 -7.52
N ALA A 42 -0.41 -9.66 -7.35
CA ALA A 42 -1.30 -10.62 -6.73
C ALA A 42 -2.69 -10.57 -7.35
N GLU A 43 -3.37 -11.70 -7.33
CA GLU A 43 -4.78 -11.82 -7.70
C GLU A 43 -5.54 -12.39 -6.50
N TYR A 44 -6.67 -11.79 -6.19
CA TYR A 44 -7.57 -12.21 -5.12
C TYR A 44 -8.96 -12.40 -5.68
N ASP A 45 -9.64 -13.45 -5.26
CA ASP A 45 -11.08 -13.60 -5.49
C ASP A 45 -11.83 -12.93 -4.33
N VAL A 46 -12.61 -11.92 -4.67
CA VAL A 46 -13.38 -11.14 -3.69
C VAL A 46 -14.84 -11.10 -4.15
N ALA A 47 -15.71 -11.79 -3.47
CA ALA A 47 -17.13 -11.89 -3.81
C ALA A 47 -17.36 -12.36 -5.27
N GLY A 48 -16.54 -13.30 -5.77
CA GLY A 48 -16.60 -13.81 -7.13
C GLY A 48 -15.98 -12.89 -8.20
N MET A 49 -15.39 -11.79 -7.79
CA MET A 49 -14.64 -10.89 -8.67
C MET A 49 -13.13 -11.10 -8.52
N LYS A 50 -12.45 -11.24 -9.64
CA LYS A 50 -10.98 -11.30 -9.65
C LYS A 50 -10.40 -9.89 -9.53
N ILE A 51 -9.76 -9.60 -8.41
CA ILE A 51 -9.08 -8.35 -8.13
C ILE A 51 -7.58 -8.54 -8.32
N ARG A 52 -7.03 -7.98 -9.37
CA ARG A 52 -5.59 -7.97 -9.63
C ARG A 52 -4.98 -6.68 -9.12
N VAL A 53 -3.92 -6.81 -8.35
CA VAL A 53 -3.21 -5.69 -7.74
C VAL A 53 -1.72 -5.77 -8.03
N ALA A 54 -1.08 -4.61 -8.08
CA ALA A 54 0.36 -4.52 -8.24
C ALA A 54 0.98 -3.51 -7.29
N VAL A 55 2.19 -3.78 -6.88
CA VAL A 55 2.98 -2.90 -6.01
C VAL A 55 4.34 -2.68 -6.66
N ALA A 56 4.74 -1.43 -6.85
CA ALA A 56 6.07 -1.07 -7.32
C ALA A 56 6.81 -0.19 -6.32
N SER A 57 8.08 -0.47 -6.10
CA SER A 57 8.96 0.41 -5.34
C SER A 57 10.14 0.85 -6.20
N GLY A 58 10.36 2.17 -6.24
CA GLY A 58 11.29 2.82 -7.16
C GLY A 58 10.66 3.13 -8.53
N LEU A 59 11.00 4.28 -9.10
CA LEU A 59 10.36 4.79 -10.31
C LEU A 59 10.63 3.95 -11.55
N GLY A 60 11.77 3.27 -11.66
CA GLY A 60 12.04 2.34 -12.76
C GLY A 60 11.07 1.15 -12.77
N ASN A 61 10.76 0.59 -11.59
CA ASN A 61 9.76 -0.48 -11.45
C ASN A 61 8.35 0.04 -11.73
N ALA A 62 8.02 1.26 -11.29
CA ALA A 62 6.76 1.90 -11.62
C ALA A 62 6.59 2.07 -13.14
N GLN A 63 7.64 2.53 -13.84
CA GLN A 63 7.62 2.63 -15.29
C GLN A 63 7.33 1.29 -15.96
N THR A 64 8.00 0.21 -15.50
CA THR A 64 7.77 -1.14 -16.02
C THR A 64 6.31 -1.58 -15.88
N LEU A 65 5.68 -1.35 -14.71
CA LEU A 65 4.27 -1.67 -14.52
C LEU A 65 3.35 -0.84 -15.43
N LEU A 66 3.60 0.46 -15.53
CA LEU A 66 2.79 1.36 -16.35
C LEU A 66 2.92 1.04 -17.85
N ASP A 67 4.09 0.61 -18.29
CA ASP A 67 4.29 0.19 -19.68
C ASP A 67 3.50 -1.09 -20.00
N ARG A 68 3.44 -2.06 -19.07
CA ARG A 68 2.59 -3.25 -19.21
C ARG A 68 1.10 -2.91 -19.27
N VAL A 69 0.64 -1.97 -18.44
CA VAL A 69 -0.76 -1.50 -18.49
C VAL A 69 -1.03 -0.80 -19.81
N LYS A 70 -0.13 0.07 -20.26
CA LYS A 70 -0.26 0.82 -21.51
C LYS A 70 -0.25 -0.07 -22.75
N SER A 71 0.53 -1.15 -22.73
CA SER A 71 0.56 -2.13 -23.83
C SER A 71 -0.63 -3.10 -23.84
N GLY A 72 -1.43 -3.10 -22.78
CA GLY A 72 -2.53 -4.06 -22.60
C GLY A 72 -2.08 -5.45 -22.12
N GLU A 73 -0.80 -5.61 -21.75
CA GLU A 73 -0.26 -6.86 -21.20
C GLU A 73 -0.81 -7.15 -19.80
N ALA A 74 -1.09 -6.09 -19.03
CA ALA A 74 -1.60 -6.21 -17.67
C ALA A 74 -2.79 -5.29 -17.43
N ASP A 75 -3.70 -5.76 -16.57
CA ASP A 75 -4.89 -5.03 -16.11
C ASP A 75 -4.98 -5.17 -14.59
N TYR A 76 -4.78 -4.06 -13.87
CA TYR A 76 -4.84 -4.01 -12.41
C TYR A 76 -5.95 -3.07 -11.96
N GLN A 77 -6.73 -3.50 -10.97
CA GLN A 77 -7.74 -2.68 -10.33
C GLN A 77 -7.12 -1.68 -9.36
N PHE A 78 -5.94 -2.01 -8.81
CA PHE A 78 -5.22 -1.11 -7.93
C PHE A 78 -3.70 -1.27 -8.04
N ILE A 79 -2.97 -0.14 -8.11
CA ILE A 79 -1.50 -0.12 -8.17
C ILE A 79 -0.98 0.79 -7.05
N GLU A 80 -0.11 0.26 -6.19
CA GLU A 80 0.66 1.05 -5.23
C GLU A 80 2.03 1.38 -5.83
N ILE A 81 2.43 2.64 -5.78
CA ILE A 81 3.78 3.08 -6.18
C ILE A 81 4.44 3.83 -5.03
N MET A 82 5.60 3.35 -4.61
CA MET A 82 6.46 4.03 -3.65
C MET A 82 7.78 4.47 -4.31
N GLY A 83 8.20 5.70 -4.07
CA GLY A 83 9.41 6.27 -4.70
C GLY A 83 10.71 5.61 -4.22
N CYS A 84 10.78 5.20 -2.95
CA CYS A 84 11.96 4.56 -2.38
C CYS A 84 11.91 3.03 -2.53
N PRO A 85 13.00 2.38 -2.98
CA PRO A 85 13.07 0.91 -3.01
C PRO A 85 12.85 0.29 -1.63
N GLY A 86 11.83 -0.56 -1.51
CA GLY A 86 11.41 -1.16 -0.24
C GLY A 86 10.46 -0.31 0.60
N GLY A 87 10.20 0.93 0.20
CA GLY A 87 9.32 1.87 0.91
C GLY A 87 10.08 2.85 1.81
N CYS A 88 9.36 3.56 2.68
CA CYS A 88 9.91 4.56 3.61
C CYS A 88 10.91 3.96 4.61
N VAL A 89 10.85 2.67 4.87
CA VAL A 89 11.86 1.94 5.68
C VAL A 89 13.27 2.02 5.08
N ASN A 90 13.40 2.44 3.83
CA ASN A 90 14.68 2.67 3.15
C ASN A 90 14.82 4.13 2.67
N GLY A 91 13.98 5.02 3.12
CA GLY A 91 14.02 6.45 2.78
C GLY A 91 15.08 7.23 3.55
N GLY A 92 15.25 8.54 3.21
CA GLY A 92 16.31 9.46 3.73
C GLY A 92 16.03 9.74 5.17
N GLY A 93 15.42 9.51 6.01
CA GLY A 93 15.26 9.75 7.47
C GLY A 93 15.66 8.54 8.33
N GLN A 94 16.07 7.45 7.69
CA GLN A 94 16.41 6.24 8.42
C GLN A 94 17.81 6.36 9.09
N PRO A 95 18.00 5.75 10.27
CA PRO A 95 19.27 5.79 10.97
C PRO A 95 20.41 5.24 10.12
N TYR A 96 21.51 5.97 10.09
CA TYR A 96 22.75 5.53 9.42
C TYR A 96 23.26 4.22 10.03
N GLN A 97 23.73 3.35 9.16
CA GLN A 97 24.38 2.11 9.57
C GLN A 97 25.78 2.00 8.95
N PRO A 98 26.77 1.50 9.70
CA PRO A 98 28.12 1.27 9.18
C PRO A 98 28.13 0.36 7.95
N ALA A 99 29.12 0.51 7.06
CA ALA A 99 29.25 -0.28 5.84
C ALA A 99 29.22 -1.80 6.11
N LYS A 100 29.89 -2.23 7.19
CA LYS A 100 29.87 -3.65 7.60
C LYS A 100 28.46 -4.18 7.81
N VAL A 101 27.55 -3.38 8.38
CA VAL A 101 26.16 -3.79 8.58
C VAL A 101 25.41 -3.74 7.26
N ARG A 102 25.51 -2.64 6.51
CA ARG A 102 24.80 -2.46 5.23
C ARG A 102 25.13 -3.51 4.18
N ASN A 103 26.37 -4.00 4.16
CA ASN A 103 26.82 -4.98 3.18
C ASN A 103 26.46 -6.43 3.53
N ASN A 104 26.06 -6.69 4.79
CA ASN A 104 25.80 -8.04 5.27
C ASN A 104 24.38 -8.25 5.79
N VAL A 105 23.57 -7.21 5.88
CA VAL A 105 22.21 -7.27 6.43
C VAL A 105 21.24 -6.57 5.48
N ASP A 106 20.16 -7.25 5.09
CA ASP A 106 19.05 -6.58 4.42
C ASP A 106 18.29 -5.72 5.43
N LEU A 107 18.70 -4.44 5.50
CA LEU A 107 18.10 -3.47 6.40
C LEU A 107 16.62 -3.17 6.07
N ARG A 108 16.24 -3.27 4.79
CA ARG A 108 14.85 -3.05 4.36
C ARG A 108 13.96 -4.13 4.95
N ALA A 109 14.34 -5.38 4.78
CA ALA A 109 13.60 -6.51 5.34
C ALA A 109 13.53 -6.44 6.87
N LYS A 110 14.64 -6.12 7.55
CA LYS A 110 14.65 -5.98 9.01
C LYS A 110 13.74 -4.87 9.52
N ARG A 111 13.76 -3.70 8.89
CA ARG A 111 12.91 -2.58 9.26
C ARG A 111 11.44 -2.84 8.95
N ALA A 112 11.13 -3.45 7.80
CA ALA A 112 9.78 -3.87 7.46
C ALA A 112 9.22 -4.89 8.47
N ALA A 113 10.04 -5.85 8.91
CA ALA A 113 9.63 -6.84 9.90
C ALA A 113 9.20 -6.21 11.23
N ILE A 114 9.82 -5.09 11.63
CA ILE A 114 9.40 -4.35 12.83
C ILE A 114 7.98 -3.81 12.65
N LEU A 115 7.67 -3.22 11.48
CA LEU A 115 6.35 -2.69 11.19
C LEU A 115 5.29 -3.80 11.14
N TYR A 116 5.60 -4.94 10.52
CA TYR A 116 4.70 -6.09 10.48
C TYR A 116 4.47 -6.70 11.88
N THR A 117 5.51 -6.73 12.71
CA THR A 117 5.38 -7.18 14.11
C THR A 117 4.52 -6.23 14.92
N ALA A 118 4.73 -4.93 14.76
CA ALA A 118 3.89 -3.92 15.42
C ALA A 118 2.43 -4.05 14.98
N ASP A 119 2.16 -4.12 13.67
CA ASP A 119 0.81 -4.30 13.13
C ASP A 119 0.15 -5.57 13.67
N LYS A 120 0.87 -6.70 13.70
CA LYS A 120 0.34 -7.97 14.21
C LYS A 120 -0.10 -7.89 15.68
N ASN A 121 0.57 -7.06 16.47
CA ASN A 121 0.30 -6.90 17.91
C ASN A 121 -0.68 -5.76 18.21
N MET A 122 -1.24 -5.10 17.22
CA MET A 122 -2.26 -4.07 17.41
C MET A 122 -3.65 -4.68 17.48
N ASP A 123 -4.48 -4.20 18.38
CA ASP A 123 -5.89 -4.57 18.47
C ASP A 123 -6.67 -4.07 17.25
N LEU A 124 -6.33 -2.86 16.77
CA LEU A 124 -6.93 -2.24 15.61
C LEU A 124 -6.01 -2.34 14.39
N ARG A 125 -6.36 -3.17 13.43
CA ARG A 125 -5.58 -3.45 12.23
C ARG A 125 -6.24 -3.02 10.93
N LYS A 126 -7.46 -2.48 11.00
CA LYS A 126 -8.26 -2.09 9.84
C LYS A 126 -8.61 -0.61 9.92
N SER A 127 -8.32 0.14 8.85
CA SER A 127 -8.53 1.59 8.82
C SER A 127 -9.99 1.99 8.97
N HIS A 128 -10.90 1.23 8.40
CA HIS A 128 -12.34 1.50 8.47
C HIS A 128 -12.97 1.21 9.85
N GLU A 129 -12.26 0.51 10.73
CA GLU A 129 -12.66 0.31 12.12
C GLU A 129 -12.18 1.42 13.04
N ASN A 130 -11.22 2.25 12.61
CA ASN A 130 -10.65 3.33 13.41
C ASN A 130 -11.69 4.41 13.70
N SER A 131 -11.98 4.61 14.99
CA SER A 131 -12.99 5.58 15.44
C SER A 131 -12.68 7.02 15.01
N ALA A 132 -11.39 7.42 14.98
CA ALA A 132 -10.99 8.74 14.53
C ALA A 132 -11.23 8.92 13.02
N VAL A 133 -11.01 7.87 12.22
CA VAL A 133 -11.33 7.90 10.78
C VAL A 133 -12.83 7.98 10.56
N LYS A 134 -13.62 7.18 11.27
CA LYS A 134 -15.09 7.24 11.21
C LYS A 134 -15.60 8.64 11.54
N LYS A 135 -15.14 9.20 12.66
CA LYS A 135 -15.50 10.54 13.10
C LYS A 135 -15.13 11.61 12.05
N LEU A 136 -13.95 11.50 11.43
CA LEU A 136 -13.53 12.42 10.38
C LEU A 136 -14.48 12.39 9.17
N TYR A 137 -14.93 11.20 8.77
CA TYR A 137 -15.92 11.08 7.71
C TYR A 137 -17.28 11.65 8.14
N GLU A 138 -17.77 11.29 9.32
CA GLU A 138 -19.06 11.77 9.84
C GLU A 138 -19.13 13.30 9.97
N GLU A 139 -18.07 13.93 10.48
CA GLU A 139 -18.06 15.37 10.80
C GLU A 139 -17.56 16.24 9.63
N TYR A 140 -16.73 15.70 8.72
CA TYR A 140 -16.05 16.53 7.72
C TYR A 140 -16.25 16.09 6.27
N PHE A 141 -15.97 14.82 5.95
CA PHE A 141 -16.07 14.35 4.57
C PHE A 141 -17.46 13.88 4.15
N GLY A 142 -18.33 13.52 5.08
CA GLY A 142 -19.59 12.84 4.83
C GLY A 142 -19.38 11.35 4.57
N VAL A 143 -19.67 10.87 3.37
CA VAL A 143 -19.47 9.49 2.97
C VAL A 143 -18.16 9.30 2.18
N PRO A 144 -17.57 8.08 2.15
CA PRO A 144 -16.49 7.77 1.23
C PRO A 144 -16.86 8.10 -0.22
N ASN A 145 -15.89 8.61 -0.98
CA ASN A 145 -16.08 9.09 -2.35
C ASN A 145 -17.06 10.27 -2.51
N SER A 146 -17.37 10.99 -1.45
CA SER A 146 -18.10 12.26 -1.56
C SER A 146 -17.30 13.29 -2.38
N HIS A 147 -17.98 14.31 -2.93
CA HIS A 147 -17.31 15.40 -3.65
C HIS A 147 -16.19 16.05 -2.81
N LYS A 148 -16.47 16.29 -1.52
CA LYS A 148 -15.49 16.87 -0.59
C LYS A 148 -14.30 15.94 -0.33
N ALA A 149 -14.53 14.61 -0.23
CA ALA A 149 -13.47 13.65 -0.09
C ALA A 149 -12.55 13.64 -1.33
N HIS A 150 -13.13 13.70 -2.54
CA HIS A 150 -12.36 13.80 -3.78
C HIS A 150 -11.54 15.10 -3.85
N GLU A 151 -12.15 16.24 -3.50
CA GLU A 151 -11.48 17.54 -3.52
C GLU A 151 -10.26 17.59 -2.59
N VAL A 152 -10.38 17.03 -1.39
CA VAL A 152 -9.36 17.15 -0.33
C VAL A 152 -8.33 16.01 -0.38
N LEU A 153 -8.76 14.79 -0.68
CA LEU A 153 -7.90 13.60 -0.58
C LEU A 153 -7.21 13.23 -1.90
N HIS A 154 -7.68 13.74 -3.03
CA HIS A 154 -7.08 13.45 -4.33
C HIS A 154 -6.19 14.59 -4.79
N THR A 155 -5.06 14.24 -5.39
CA THR A 155 -4.13 15.19 -6.01
C THR A 155 -4.26 15.11 -7.53
N SER A 156 -4.34 16.26 -8.18
CA SER A 156 -4.25 16.38 -9.62
C SER A 156 -2.88 16.89 -10.05
N TYR A 157 -2.41 16.44 -11.22
CA TYR A 157 -1.12 16.85 -11.77
C TYR A 157 -1.33 17.65 -13.05
N ILE A 158 -0.60 18.75 -13.17
CA ILE A 158 -0.55 19.56 -14.38
C ILE A 158 0.83 19.45 -15.01
N LYS A 159 0.90 19.48 -16.35
CA LYS A 159 2.17 19.53 -17.07
C LYS A 159 2.87 20.84 -16.69
N ARG A 160 4.06 20.73 -16.09
CA ARG A 160 4.93 21.87 -15.84
C ARG A 160 5.77 22.11 -17.09
N GLY A 161 5.78 23.36 -17.58
CA GLY A 161 6.70 23.75 -18.65
C GLY A 161 8.15 23.63 -18.16
N LEU A 162 9.04 23.17 -19.02
CA LEU A 162 10.48 23.33 -18.89
C LEU A 162 10.85 24.71 -19.37
#